data_28ffe8e8f7c77c8f4e1bcae981e744c1
#
_entry.id   28ffe8e8f7c77c8f4e1bcae981e744c1
#
_cell.length_a   1.000
_cell.length_b   1.000
_cell.length_c   1.000
_cell.angle_alpha   90.00
_cell.angle_beta   90.00
_cell.angle_gamma   90.00
#
_symmetry.space_group_name_H-M   'P 1'
#
loop_
_entity.id
_entity.type
_entity.pdbx_description
1 polymer ?
#
loop_
_entity_poly.entity_id
_entity_poly.type
_entity_poly.pdbx_seq_one_letter_code
_entity_poly.pdbx_strand_id
1 'polypeptide(L)'
;MFGFHLFLLGVLSTLVCVAIYTVLFGPMTFAKRIHMETTVAPKEVISGDVSTLVIRYTNNTTDDLRQTTLDLTFPDHFLLQDIKNGDVTLDSKHINMGTIPVNGSGVIHVRGTMFGDVGEKQQFKTTMQFVHGTKKDVQGEKIATYAFAPTKSALQTNLHLPEPLFAFQPVSGTVEITNAGSVDFPQIQLSPTWPTDFRVTKTSIPLSNNGYVLPALKAKQSTAFAFSGTLGKPNPNVNFVFTSSFVFDAVSYKQETYKKSFIIKTAPIDVTLSAPSPLHPGTNETFTITYKNTSATSLYHIQVGVQSDSPFLTLNKPSTTKTSGLFLPPMDELKPGESKTTTISVPIKSSVPSSERSKTERLEITTHAVVQFASSIDAKDQQFSFSQEQTSKLTTPISFDCFARYMMPSGDQIGRGKLPPVTGNETTYWIFWNIGNTTNSIKDVRIEAGLAPNTTFTGRQSSSEDSGVVYNLQNRKMIWETTNLDPTLASDNKNVGMAFELALKPTQDQIGTKPLLLENIQFTGTDGFTGDLVSKMCENISTNLPNDARAKNKGSVIK
;
A
#
# COMPACT_ATOMS: atom_id res chain seq x y z
N MET A 1 -66.45 -52.11 16.41
CA MET A 1 -65.28 -51.30 16.03
C MET A 1 -64.94 -50.21 17.03
N PHE A 2 -65.88 -49.52 17.67
CA PHE A 2 -65.66 -48.44 18.61
C PHE A 2 -64.92 -48.87 19.90
N GLY A 3 -65.17 -50.03 20.44
CA GLY A 3 -64.52 -50.51 21.66
C GLY A 3 -63.02 -50.86 21.54
N PHE A 4 -62.62 -51.28 20.34
CA PHE A 4 -61.21 -51.60 20.05
C PHE A 4 -60.32 -50.35 19.98
N HIS A 5 -60.88 -49.26 19.37
CA HIS A 5 -60.15 -47.98 19.33
C HIS A 5 -60.01 -47.33 20.70
N LEU A 6 -61.01 -47.45 21.57
CA LEU A 6 -60.94 -46.94 22.96
C LEU A 6 -59.88 -47.70 23.80
N PHE A 7 -59.80 -49.02 23.60
CA PHE A 7 -58.78 -49.85 24.25
C PHE A 7 -57.37 -49.52 23.75
N LEU A 8 -57.20 -49.31 22.44
CA LEU A 8 -55.93 -48.94 21.85
C LEU A 8 -55.46 -47.55 22.34
N LEU A 9 -56.38 -46.57 22.45
CA LEU A 9 -56.11 -45.23 22.98
C LEU A 9 -55.71 -45.28 24.48
N GLY A 10 -56.35 -46.16 25.26
CA GLY A 10 -56.00 -46.36 26.65
C GLY A 10 -54.61 -46.97 26.83
N VAL A 11 -54.23 -47.95 25.99
CA VAL A 11 -52.90 -48.54 26.00
C VAL A 11 -51.85 -47.56 25.55
N LEU A 12 -52.14 -46.74 24.53
CA LEU A 12 -51.23 -45.73 24.06
C LEU A 12 -51.01 -44.63 25.11
N SER A 13 -52.08 -44.19 25.79
CA SER A 13 -51.97 -43.19 26.86
C SER A 13 -51.17 -43.68 28.07
N THR A 14 -51.34 -44.95 28.44
CA THR A 14 -50.55 -45.57 29.51
C THR A 14 -49.08 -45.73 29.13
N LEU A 15 -48.80 -46.13 27.89
CA LEU A 15 -47.40 -46.17 27.36
C LEU A 15 -46.75 -44.81 27.34
N VAL A 16 -47.47 -43.77 26.94
CA VAL A 16 -46.97 -42.37 26.95
C VAL A 16 -46.75 -41.89 28.39
N CYS A 17 -47.67 -42.19 29.32
CA CYS A 17 -47.49 -41.85 30.73
C CYS A 17 -46.31 -42.60 31.37
N VAL A 18 -46.13 -43.89 31.08
CA VAL A 18 -44.98 -44.67 31.53
C VAL A 18 -43.69 -44.14 30.91
N ALA A 19 -43.68 -43.78 29.63
CA ALA A 19 -42.51 -43.18 29.00
C ALA A 19 -42.19 -41.81 29.63
N ILE A 20 -43.19 -40.96 29.88
CA ILE A 20 -43.02 -39.67 30.57
C ILE A 20 -42.54 -39.89 32.00
N TYR A 21 -43.14 -40.84 32.72
CA TYR A 21 -42.72 -41.15 34.07
C TYR A 21 -41.28 -41.69 34.12
N THR A 22 -40.88 -42.57 33.20
CA THR A 22 -39.50 -43.09 33.13
C THR A 22 -38.49 -42.02 32.71
N VAL A 23 -38.88 -41.04 31.90
CA VAL A 23 -38.03 -39.92 31.52
C VAL A 23 -37.92 -38.90 32.67
N LEU A 24 -39.01 -38.62 33.40
CA LEU A 24 -39.02 -37.61 34.46
C LEU A 24 -38.64 -38.20 35.83
N PHE A 25 -38.98 -39.45 36.14
CA PHE A 25 -38.83 -40.07 37.45
C PHE A 25 -38.08 -41.40 37.41
N GLY A 26 -37.64 -41.88 36.26
CA GLY A 26 -36.84 -43.09 36.16
C GLY A 26 -35.57 -43.03 37.01
N PRO A 27 -35.06 -44.18 37.48
CA PRO A 27 -33.83 -44.18 38.29
C PRO A 27 -32.71 -43.52 37.53
N MET A 28 -32.09 -42.48 38.13
CA MET A 28 -30.91 -41.83 37.54
C MET A 28 -29.89 -42.90 37.18
N THR A 29 -29.43 -42.91 35.92
CA THR A 29 -28.30 -43.78 35.54
C THR A 29 -27.13 -43.50 36.45
N PHE A 30 -26.30 -44.53 36.77
CA PHE A 30 -25.18 -44.42 37.71
C PHE A 30 -24.32 -43.17 37.45
N ALA A 31 -23.96 -42.91 36.19
CA ALA A 31 -23.18 -41.77 35.80
C ALA A 31 -23.87 -40.40 36.03
N LYS A 32 -25.23 -40.35 36.12
CA LYS A 32 -25.97 -39.10 36.41
C LYS A 32 -25.82 -38.68 37.88
N ARG A 33 -25.47 -39.61 38.78
CA ARG A 33 -25.19 -39.32 40.19
C ARG A 33 -23.77 -38.81 40.44
N ILE A 34 -22.89 -38.86 39.43
CA ILE A 34 -21.59 -38.19 39.49
C ILE A 34 -21.81 -36.75 39.09
N HIS A 35 -21.62 -35.82 40.01
CA HIS A 35 -21.62 -34.39 39.69
C HIS A 35 -20.26 -34.01 39.14
N MET A 36 -20.24 -33.39 37.96
CA MET A 36 -19.03 -32.82 37.37
C MET A 36 -19.38 -31.51 36.67
N GLU A 37 -18.79 -30.44 37.14
CA GLU A 37 -19.03 -29.07 36.65
C GLU A 37 -17.70 -28.40 36.34
N THR A 38 -17.66 -27.69 35.23
CA THR A 38 -16.53 -26.82 34.84
C THR A 38 -16.98 -25.37 34.82
N THR A 39 -16.20 -24.50 35.44
CA THR A 39 -16.39 -23.05 35.42
C THR A 39 -15.08 -22.38 35.00
N VAL A 40 -15.14 -21.10 34.59
CA VAL A 40 -13.96 -20.30 34.23
C VAL A 40 -13.81 -19.11 35.17
N ALA A 41 -12.56 -18.78 35.51
CA ALA A 41 -12.21 -17.59 36.28
C ALA A 41 -11.03 -16.87 35.62
N PRO A 42 -11.14 -15.57 35.35
CA PRO A 42 -12.32 -14.72 35.56
C PRO A 42 -13.49 -15.15 34.65
N LYS A 43 -14.71 -14.77 35.04
CA LYS A 43 -15.94 -15.13 34.30
C LYS A 43 -15.94 -14.63 32.86
N GLU A 44 -15.35 -13.47 32.64
CA GLU A 44 -15.07 -12.95 31.28
C GLU A 44 -13.75 -13.53 30.77
N VAL A 45 -13.81 -14.32 29.72
CA VAL A 45 -12.62 -14.83 29.02
C VAL A 45 -12.15 -13.78 28.04
N ILE A 46 -10.86 -13.45 28.12
CA ILE A 46 -10.19 -12.50 27.25
C ILE A 46 -9.23 -13.27 26.34
N SER A 47 -9.38 -13.15 25.02
CA SER A 47 -8.45 -13.74 24.08
C SER A 47 -7.05 -13.14 24.25
N GLY A 48 -6.03 -14.00 24.44
CA GLY A 48 -4.65 -13.60 24.69
C GLY A 48 -4.34 -13.25 26.14
N ASP A 49 -5.24 -13.57 27.09
CA ASP A 49 -4.94 -13.43 28.51
C ASP A 49 -5.17 -14.77 29.26
N VAL A 50 -4.63 -14.84 30.46
CA VAL A 50 -4.67 -16.05 31.27
C VAL A 50 -6.06 -16.26 31.88
N SER A 51 -6.56 -17.49 31.75
CA SER A 51 -7.81 -17.94 32.39
C SER A 51 -7.57 -19.24 33.15
N THR A 52 -8.34 -19.45 34.20
CA THR A 52 -8.32 -20.70 34.99
C THR A 52 -9.66 -21.41 34.85
N LEU A 53 -9.65 -22.61 34.28
CA LEU A 53 -10.79 -23.51 34.27
C LEU A 53 -10.79 -24.25 35.60
N VAL A 54 -11.93 -24.25 36.28
CA VAL A 54 -12.10 -24.92 37.59
C VAL A 54 -13.07 -26.06 37.39
N ILE A 55 -12.56 -27.29 37.48
CA ILE A 55 -13.32 -28.53 37.36
C ILE A 55 -13.62 -29.03 38.76
N ARG A 56 -14.90 -29.08 39.13
CA ARG A 56 -15.39 -29.65 40.40
C ARG A 56 -16.04 -30.98 40.12
N TYR A 57 -15.75 -31.96 40.93
CA TYR A 57 -16.40 -33.28 40.87
C TYR A 57 -16.82 -33.77 42.24
N THR A 58 -17.92 -34.54 42.26
CA THR A 58 -18.42 -35.21 43.48
C THR A 58 -19.02 -36.56 43.12
N ASN A 59 -18.64 -37.58 43.82
CA ASN A 59 -19.21 -38.92 43.68
C ASN A 59 -20.45 -39.08 44.61
N ASN A 60 -21.64 -38.78 44.08
CA ASN A 60 -22.90 -38.97 44.78
C ASN A 60 -23.52 -40.37 44.49
N THR A 61 -22.70 -41.34 44.06
CA THR A 61 -23.13 -42.72 43.82
C THR A 61 -23.09 -43.54 45.08
N THR A 62 -23.51 -44.78 45.00
CA THR A 62 -23.47 -45.75 46.11
C THR A 62 -22.17 -46.55 46.18
N ASP A 63 -21.30 -46.38 45.18
CA ASP A 63 -20.07 -47.20 45.08
C ASP A 63 -18.85 -46.26 44.96
N ASP A 64 -17.70 -46.75 45.37
CA ASP A 64 -16.44 -46.10 45.08
C ASP A 64 -16.13 -46.18 43.61
N LEU A 65 -15.63 -45.07 43.06
CA LEU A 65 -15.14 -45.02 41.69
C LEU A 65 -13.65 -45.39 41.70
N ARG A 66 -13.35 -46.59 41.24
CA ARG A 66 -11.99 -47.15 41.23
C ARG A 66 -11.31 -46.93 39.91
N GLN A 67 -9.98 -46.92 39.88
CA GLN A 67 -9.16 -46.71 38.68
C GLN A 67 -9.64 -45.50 37.89
N THR A 68 -10.03 -44.44 38.60
CA THR A 68 -10.58 -43.24 37.97
C THR A 68 -9.50 -42.46 37.28
N THR A 69 -9.74 -42.14 36.00
CA THR A 69 -8.91 -41.23 35.21
C THR A 69 -9.74 -40.07 34.71
N LEU A 70 -9.08 -38.94 34.50
CA LEU A 70 -9.70 -37.73 33.95
C LEU A 70 -8.91 -37.25 32.72
N ASP A 71 -9.55 -37.22 31.59
CA ASP A 71 -9.00 -36.74 30.33
C ASP A 71 -9.53 -35.34 30.01
N LEU A 72 -8.59 -34.40 29.73
CA LEU A 72 -8.88 -33.01 29.40
C LEU A 72 -8.68 -32.76 27.92
N THR A 73 -9.73 -32.33 27.23
CA THR A 73 -9.68 -31.91 25.84
C THR A 73 -9.87 -30.39 25.79
N PHE A 74 -8.85 -29.70 25.30
CA PHE A 74 -8.85 -28.25 25.19
C PHE A 74 -9.34 -27.81 23.82
N PRO A 75 -9.88 -26.56 23.70
CA PRO A 75 -10.09 -25.92 22.42
C PRO A 75 -8.78 -25.80 21.66
N ASP A 76 -8.89 -25.65 20.34
CA ASP A 76 -7.75 -25.32 19.51
C ASP A 76 -7.08 -24.05 20.03
N HIS A 77 -5.72 -24.06 20.06
CA HIS A 77 -4.90 -22.92 20.52
C HIS A 77 -5.11 -22.47 21.98
N PHE A 78 -5.55 -23.37 22.84
CA PHE A 78 -5.42 -23.19 24.28
C PHE A 78 -3.99 -23.55 24.71
N LEU A 79 -3.24 -22.54 25.13
CA LEU A 79 -1.88 -22.73 25.66
C LEU A 79 -1.94 -23.07 27.11
N LEU A 80 -1.84 -24.36 27.42
CA LEU A 80 -1.80 -24.88 28.78
C LEU A 80 -0.53 -24.38 29.51
N GLN A 81 -0.70 -23.81 30.70
CA GLN A 81 0.39 -23.38 31.57
C GLN A 81 0.62 -24.37 32.70
N ASP A 82 -0.40 -24.67 33.47
CA ASP A 82 -0.33 -25.66 34.56
C ASP A 82 -1.69 -26.33 34.82
N ILE A 83 -1.65 -27.52 35.42
CA ILE A 83 -2.81 -28.23 35.94
C ILE A 83 -2.51 -28.54 37.42
N LYS A 84 -3.42 -28.20 38.34
CA LYS A 84 -3.27 -28.43 39.76
C LYS A 84 -4.45 -29.21 40.34
N ASN A 85 -4.13 -30.22 41.13
CA ASN A 85 -5.08 -30.92 42.01
C ASN A 85 -4.70 -30.59 43.45
N GLY A 86 -5.41 -29.65 44.09
CA GLY A 86 -4.96 -29.04 45.33
C GLY A 86 -3.62 -28.33 45.13
N ASP A 87 -2.61 -28.69 45.93
CA ASP A 87 -1.26 -28.12 45.86
C ASP A 87 -0.32 -28.87 44.88
N VAL A 88 -0.78 -29.98 44.30
CA VAL A 88 0.03 -30.82 43.41
C VAL A 88 -0.13 -30.37 41.97
N THR A 89 1.01 -30.03 41.32
CA THR A 89 1.06 -29.77 39.88
C THR A 89 1.13 -31.09 39.12
N LEU A 90 0.34 -31.20 38.06
CA LEU A 90 0.22 -32.36 37.19
C LEU A 90 0.79 -32.07 35.82
N ASP A 91 1.59 -33.01 35.29
CA ASP A 91 2.30 -32.80 34.01
C ASP A 91 1.55 -33.37 32.78
N SER A 92 0.34 -33.90 32.99
CA SER A 92 -0.40 -34.60 31.93
C SER A 92 -1.86 -34.14 31.83
N LYS A 93 -2.37 -34.10 30.61
CA LYS A 93 -3.80 -33.92 30.31
C LYS A 93 -4.63 -35.18 30.70
N HIS A 94 -3.97 -36.32 30.86
CA HIS A 94 -4.52 -37.56 31.38
C HIS A 94 -4.14 -37.69 32.85
N ILE A 95 -5.10 -37.53 33.74
CA ILE A 95 -4.90 -37.43 35.19
C ILE A 95 -5.37 -38.72 35.85
N ASN A 96 -4.48 -39.43 36.55
CA ASN A 96 -4.86 -40.56 37.36
C ASN A 96 -5.37 -40.07 38.73
N MET A 97 -6.68 -40.27 38.97
CA MET A 97 -7.37 -39.86 40.20
C MET A 97 -7.39 -40.95 41.28
N GLY A 98 -7.01 -42.16 40.90
CA GLY A 98 -7.07 -43.31 41.82
C GLY A 98 -8.51 -43.72 42.13
N THR A 99 -8.82 -43.87 43.42
CA THR A 99 -10.18 -44.22 43.91
C THR A 99 -10.84 -42.96 44.48
N ILE A 100 -12.04 -42.64 43.99
CA ILE A 100 -12.88 -41.58 44.54
C ILE A 100 -13.97 -42.26 45.39
N PRO A 101 -13.90 -42.19 46.73
CA PRO A 101 -14.85 -42.85 47.57
C PRO A 101 -16.26 -42.27 47.44
N VAL A 102 -17.26 -42.98 47.95
CA VAL A 102 -18.62 -42.46 48.06
C VAL A 102 -18.60 -41.13 48.82
N ASN A 103 -19.31 -40.12 48.28
CA ASN A 103 -19.31 -38.73 48.73
C ASN A 103 -17.95 -38.02 48.62
N GLY A 104 -16.94 -38.65 48.02
CA GLY A 104 -15.66 -38.02 47.73
C GLY A 104 -15.80 -36.91 46.70
N SER A 105 -15.10 -35.81 46.91
CA SER A 105 -15.12 -34.64 46.01
C SER A 105 -13.72 -34.04 45.85
N GLY A 106 -13.54 -33.27 44.78
CA GLY A 106 -12.29 -32.56 44.55
C GLY A 106 -12.43 -31.44 43.53
N VAL A 107 -11.33 -30.70 43.41
CA VAL A 107 -11.26 -29.54 42.50
C VAL A 107 -9.93 -29.58 41.74
N ILE A 108 -10.02 -29.49 40.45
CA ILE A 108 -8.85 -29.37 39.57
C ILE A 108 -8.85 -27.98 38.93
N HIS A 109 -7.73 -27.32 39.03
CA HIS A 109 -7.49 -26.02 38.39
C HIS A 109 -6.62 -26.21 37.14
N VAL A 110 -7.11 -25.74 35.99
CA VAL A 110 -6.38 -25.76 34.73
C VAL A 110 -6.14 -24.32 34.33
N ARG A 111 -4.90 -23.88 34.37
CA ARG A 111 -4.50 -22.52 34.02
C ARG A 111 -3.90 -22.51 32.62
N GLY A 112 -4.31 -21.55 31.79
CA GLY A 112 -3.78 -21.40 30.45
C GLY A 112 -4.28 -20.12 29.77
N THR A 113 -3.77 -19.89 28.59
CA THR A 113 -4.15 -18.73 27.75
C THR A 113 -4.98 -19.22 26.59
N MET A 114 -6.15 -18.62 26.40
CA MET A 114 -7.00 -18.88 25.26
C MET A 114 -6.69 -17.89 24.14
N PHE A 115 -6.24 -18.40 23.00
CA PHE A 115 -6.18 -17.65 21.76
C PHE A 115 -7.32 -18.12 20.86
N GLY A 116 -8.24 -17.20 20.50
CA GLY A 116 -9.40 -17.52 19.67
C GLY A 116 -10.08 -16.27 19.15
N ASP A 117 -10.98 -16.45 18.21
CA ASP A 117 -11.80 -15.35 17.69
C ASP A 117 -12.70 -14.79 18.78
N VAL A 118 -12.75 -13.46 18.87
CA VAL A 118 -13.65 -12.80 19.84
C VAL A 118 -15.11 -13.01 19.38
N GLY A 119 -15.91 -13.57 20.29
CA GLY A 119 -17.32 -13.91 20.08
C GLY A 119 -17.57 -15.31 19.53
N GLU A 120 -16.56 -16.07 19.14
CA GLU A 120 -16.70 -17.44 18.66
C GLU A 120 -16.75 -18.43 19.83
N LYS A 121 -17.72 -19.38 19.76
CA LYS A 121 -17.88 -20.39 20.79
C LYS A 121 -16.74 -21.41 20.77
N GLN A 122 -16.09 -21.57 21.90
CA GLN A 122 -15.06 -22.54 22.18
C GLN A 122 -15.59 -23.58 23.16
N GLN A 123 -15.07 -24.80 23.09
CA GLN A 123 -15.52 -25.89 23.94
C GLN A 123 -14.37 -26.57 24.63
N PHE A 124 -14.47 -26.64 25.95
CA PHE A 124 -13.62 -27.47 26.80
C PHE A 124 -14.40 -28.74 27.19
N LYS A 125 -13.78 -29.93 27.05
CA LYS A 125 -14.40 -31.21 27.37
C LYS A 125 -13.56 -31.92 28.46
N THR A 126 -14.23 -32.42 29.46
CA THR A 126 -13.67 -33.25 30.51
C THR A 126 -14.33 -34.63 30.45
N THR A 127 -13.53 -35.67 30.35
CA THR A 127 -14.00 -37.07 30.33
C THR A 127 -13.44 -37.80 31.52
N MET A 128 -14.31 -38.27 32.43
CA MET A 128 -13.95 -39.09 33.58
C MET A 128 -14.29 -40.54 33.27
N GLN A 129 -13.30 -41.43 33.32
CA GLN A 129 -13.47 -42.86 33.16
C GLN A 129 -13.24 -43.52 34.52
N PHE A 130 -14.00 -44.56 34.88
CA PHE A 130 -13.94 -45.21 36.16
C PHE A 130 -14.46 -46.66 36.11
N VAL A 131 -14.12 -47.45 37.12
CA VAL A 131 -14.66 -48.77 37.37
C VAL A 131 -15.49 -48.72 38.66
N HIS A 132 -16.72 -49.25 38.64
CA HIS A 132 -17.60 -49.34 39.81
C HIS A 132 -18.20 -50.74 39.93
N GLY A 133 -18.93 -50.98 41.02
CA GLY A 133 -19.59 -52.28 41.33
C GLY A 133 -18.85 -53.08 42.37
N THR A 134 -19.60 -53.66 43.26
CA THR A 134 -19.08 -54.46 44.39
C THR A 134 -18.99 -55.98 44.12
N LYS A 135 -19.83 -56.50 43.22
CA LYS A 135 -19.88 -57.90 42.80
C LYS A 135 -19.25 -58.18 41.43
N LYS A 136 -19.27 -57.23 40.60
CA LYS A 136 -18.70 -57.31 39.24
C LYS A 136 -18.22 -55.93 38.83
N ASP A 137 -17.02 -55.84 38.26
CA ASP A 137 -16.46 -54.62 37.73
C ASP A 137 -17.24 -54.15 36.49
N VAL A 138 -17.73 -52.92 36.53
CA VAL A 138 -18.43 -52.26 35.46
C VAL A 138 -17.66 -50.98 35.08
N GLN A 139 -17.28 -50.87 33.84
CA GLN A 139 -16.66 -49.62 33.34
C GLN A 139 -17.74 -48.55 33.11
N GLY A 140 -17.45 -47.35 33.53
CA GLY A 140 -18.33 -46.20 33.39
C GLY A 140 -17.58 -44.98 32.88
N GLU A 141 -18.33 -44.08 32.29
CA GLU A 141 -17.83 -42.80 31.76
C GLU A 141 -18.76 -41.65 32.14
N LYS A 142 -18.19 -40.51 32.50
CA LYS A 142 -18.90 -39.24 32.69
C LYS A 142 -18.23 -38.16 31.88
N ILE A 143 -19.00 -37.53 31.03
CA ILE A 143 -18.54 -36.40 30.21
C ILE A 143 -19.18 -35.12 30.73
N ALA A 144 -18.37 -34.05 30.87
CA ALA A 144 -18.83 -32.69 31.07
C ALA A 144 -18.21 -31.79 29.98
N THR A 145 -19.03 -30.93 29.43
CA THR A 145 -18.59 -29.92 28.44
C THR A 145 -18.89 -28.54 28.97
N TYR A 146 -17.93 -27.65 28.81
CA TYR A 146 -18.10 -26.25 29.14
C TYR A 146 -17.86 -25.41 27.88
N ALA A 147 -18.90 -24.71 27.41
CA ALA A 147 -18.83 -23.83 26.27
C ALA A 147 -18.66 -22.38 26.73
N PHE A 148 -17.75 -21.68 26.18
CA PHE A 148 -17.49 -20.25 26.42
C PHE A 148 -17.09 -19.56 25.12
N ALA A 149 -17.11 -18.23 25.13
CA ALA A 149 -16.59 -17.43 24.03
C ALA A 149 -15.74 -16.30 24.62
N PRO A 150 -14.56 -15.99 24.06
CA PRO A 150 -13.87 -14.77 24.43
C PRO A 150 -14.77 -13.56 24.14
N THR A 151 -14.96 -12.70 25.13
CA THR A 151 -15.82 -11.50 25.00
C THR A 151 -15.04 -10.28 24.56
N LYS A 152 -13.73 -10.29 24.79
CA LYS A 152 -12.78 -9.21 24.50
C LYS A 152 -11.44 -9.80 24.07
N SER A 153 -10.62 -8.96 23.46
CA SER A 153 -9.22 -9.24 23.20
C SER A 153 -8.30 -8.52 24.18
N ALA A 154 -7.18 -9.12 24.52
CA ALA A 154 -6.08 -8.43 25.18
C ALA A 154 -5.35 -7.44 24.23
N LEU A 155 -5.52 -7.55 22.90
CA LEU A 155 -5.09 -6.54 21.96
C LEU A 155 -6.09 -5.39 21.95
N GLN A 156 -5.64 -4.22 22.40
CA GLN A 156 -6.43 -2.98 22.40
C GLN A 156 -5.96 -2.08 21.28
N THR A 157 -6.90 -1.54 20.52
CA THR A 157 -6.62 -0.63 19.40
C THR A 157 -7.11 0.77 19.76
N ASN A 158 -6.30 1.80 19.49
CA ASN A 158 -6.69 3.19 19.63
C ASN A 158 -6.25 4.00 18.41
N LEU A 159 -7.10 4.93 17.94
CA LEU A 159 -6.83 5.83 16.81
C LEU A 159 -6.62 7.27 17.30
N HIS A 160 -5.47 7.82 16.93
CA HIS A 160 -5.12 9.22 17.13
C HIS A 160 -5.17 9.96 15.79
N LEU A 161 -6.09 10.90 15.66
CA LEU A 161 -6.21 11.86 14.56
C LEU A 161 -6.29 13.27 15.13
N PRO A 162 -5.77 14.30 14.42
CA PRO A 162 -5.97 15.68 14.80
C PRO A 162 -7.46 16.06 14.72
N GLU A 163 -7.92 16.91 15.60
CA GLU A 163 -9.27 17.48 15.58
C GLU A 163 -9.18 19.01 15.74
N PRO A 164 -10.07 19.80 15.08
CA PRO A 164 -11.15 19.39 14.18
C PRO A 164 -10.68 18.94 12.81
N LEU A 165 -11.48 18.10 12.11
CA LEU A 165 -11.25 17.67 10.75
C LEU A 165 -12.06 18.52 9.77
N PHE A 166 -11.41 18.99 8.69
CA PHE A 166 -12.03 19.76 7.63
C PHE A 166 -11.99 19.02 6.29
N ALA A 167 -12.95 19.33 5.41
CA ALA A 167 -13.01 18.77 4.06
C ALA A 167 -11.71 19.02 3.30
N PHE A 168 -11.28 18.01 2.53
CA PHE A 168 -10.09 17.99 1.66
C PHE A 168 -8.75 18.20 2.39
N GLN A 169 -8.75 18.19 3.71
CA GLN A 169 -7.54 18.36 4.52
C GLN A 169 -6.65 17.11 4.42
N PRO A 170 -5.35 17.28 4.14
CA PRO A 170 -4.37 16.24 4.39
C PRO A 170 -4.23 15.97 5.89
N VAL A 171 -4.36 14.72 6.29
CA VAL A 171 -4.24 14.31 7.70
C VAL A 171 -3.25 13.18 7.86
N SER A 172 -2.59 13.16 9.01
CA SER A 172 -1.76 12.04 9.44
C SER A 172 -2.34 11.49 10.73
N GLY A 173 -2.50 10.18 10.78
CA GLY A 173 -3.02 9.46 11.93
C GLY A 173 -2.11 8.36 12.38
N THR A 174 -2.31 7.92 13.62
CA THR A 174 -1.59 6.79 14.20
C THR A 174 -2.59 5.85 14.86
N VAL A 175 -2.52 4.58 14.50
CA VAL A 175 -3.22 3.50 15.17
C VAL A 175 -2.23 2.85 16.13
N GLU A 176 -2.49 2.97 17.42
CA GLU A 176 -1.75 2.31 18.46
C GLU A 176 -2.41 0.99 18.80
N ILE A 177 -1.64 -0.09 18.84
CA ILE A 177 -2.08 -1.42 19.25
C ILE A 177 -1.29 -1.81 20.49
N THR A 178 -2.00 -2.06 21.59
CA THR A 178 -1.42 -2.41 22.89
C THR A 178 -1.80 -3.83 23.28
N ASN A 179 -0.82 -4.65 23.64
CA ASN A 179 -1.06 -5.91 24.33
C ASN A 179 -1.27 -5.64 25.81
N ALA A 180 -2.52 -5.53 26.25
CA ALA A 180 -2.87 -5.34 27.65
C ALA A 180 -2.81 -6.65 28.47
N GLY A 181 -2.63 -7.81 27.80
CA GLY A 181 -2.56 -9.14 28.40
C GLY A 181 -1.23 -9.44 29.08
N SER A 182 -1.13 -10.65 29.61
CA SER A 182 0.05 -11.16 30.31
C SER A 182 0.91 -12.12 29.47
N VAL A 183 0.52 -12.38 28.23
CA VAL A 183 1.18 -13.32 27.31
C VAL A 183 1.50 -12.60 26.00
N ASP A 184 2.60 -12.98 25.36
CA ASP A 184 3.03 -12.41 24.08
C ASP A 184 2.07 -12.82 22.95
N PHE A 185 1.68 -11.86 22.12
CA PHE A 185 0.99 -12.12 20.86
C PHE A 185 2.01 -12.40 19.75
N PRO A 186 1.73 -13.39 18.91
CA PRO A 186 2.54 -13.62 17.71
C PRO A 186 2.37 -12.47 16.71
N GLN A 187 2.75 -12.68 15.46
CA GLN A 187 2.59 -11.67 14.40
C GLN A 187 1.14 -11.17 14.29
N ILE A 188 0.97 -9.86 14.32
CA ILE A 188 -0.33 -9.19 14.28
C ILE A 188 -0.61 -8.71 12.85
N GLN A 189 -1.84 -8.87 12.39
CA GLN A 189 -2.35 -8.31 11.15
C GLN A 189 -3.36 -7.20 11.46
N LEU A 190 -3.20 -6.06 10.82
CA LEU A 190 -4.12 -4.94 10.91
C LEU A 190 -4.79 -4.71 9.56
N SER A 191 -6.13 -4.82 9.54
CA SER A 191 -6.94 -4.61 8.33
C SER A 191 -7.82 -3.38 8.51
N PRO A 192 -7.44 -2.22 7.94
CA PRO A 192 -8.27 -1.04 7.99
C PRO A 192 -9.40 -1.11 6.97
N THR A 193 -10.57 -0.61 7.36
CA THR A 193 -11.62 -0.19 6.44
C THR A 193 -11.68 1.33 6.49
N TRP A 194 -11.12 1.93 5.46
CA TRP A 194 -11.07 3.39 5.32
C TRP A 194 -12.44 3.95 4.95
N PRO A 195 -12.77 5.20 5.35
CA PRO A 195 -13.94 5.89 4.83
C PRO A 195 -13.91 5.98 3.30
N THR A 196 -15.07 5.93 2.66
CA THR A 196 -15.20 5.88 1.19
C THR A 196 -14.48 7.03 0.48
N ASP A 197 -14.51 8.23 1.06
CA ASP A 197 -13.89 9.43 0.49
C ASP A 197 -12.52 9.75 1.12
N PHE A 198 -11.92 8.81 1.88
CA PHE A 198 -10.59 8.97 2.43
C PHE A 198 -9.56 8.30 1.51
N ARG A 199 -8.67 9.09 0.94
CA ARG A 199 -7.59 8.60 0.09
C ARG A 199 -6.30 8.46 0.89
N VAL A 200 -5.88 7.22 1.10
CA VAL A 200 -4.57 6.94 1.73
C VAL A 200 -3.44 7.30 0.77
N THR A 201 -2.49 8.09 1.22
CA THR A 201 -1.31 8.52 0.45
C THR A 201 -0.02 7.85 0.90
N LYS A 202 0.08 7.52 2.21
CA LYS A 202 1.27 6.92 2.79
C LYS A 202 0.92 6.06 4.00
N THR A 203 1.67 4.98 4.19
CA THR A 203 1.62 4.14 5.40
C THR A 203 3.03 3.83 5.88
N SER A 204 3.19 3.62 7.21
CA SER A 204 4.49 3.27 7.81
C SER A 204 4.95 1.86 7.49
N ILE A 205 4.04 0.99 7.06
CA ILE A 205 4.28 -0.41 6.73
C ILE A 205 3.67 -0.66 5.35
N PRO A 206 4.33 -1.39 4.46
CA PRO A 206 3.77 -1.72 3.14
C PRO A 206 2.55 -2.65 3.29
N LEU A 207 1.58 -2.48 2.39
CA LEU A 207 0.42 -3.36 2.31
C LEU A 207 0.85 -4.73 1.78
N SER A 208 0.47 -5.80 2.48
CA SER A 208 0.59 -7.19 2.03
C SER A 208 -0.77 -7.73 1.58
N ASN A 209 -0.82 -8.94 1.01
CA ASN A 209 -2.06 -9.56 0.55
C ASN A 209 -3.14 -9.69 1.66
N ASN A 210 -2.73 -9.70 2.92
CA ASN A 210 -3.62 -9.90 4.08
C ASN A 210 -3.72 -8.67 5.00
N GLY A 211 -3.38 -7.47 4.51
CA GLY A 211 -3.38 -6.25 5.31
C GLY A 211 -1.98 -5.81 5.74
N TYR A 212 -1.88 -5.02 6.79
CA TYR A 212 -0.61 -4.54 7.33
C TYR A 212 -0.09 -5.48 8.40
N VAL A 213 1.12 -5.98 8.21
CA VAL A 213 1.74 -6.98 9.09
C VAL A 213 2.62 -6.26 10.11
N LEU A 214 2.25 -6.38 11.37
CA LEU A 214 2.97 -5.85 12.52
C LEU A 214 3.79 -6.97 13.19
N PRO A 215 4.92 -6.66 13.82
CA PRO A 215 5.72 -7.67 14.52
C PRO A 215 4.95 -8.29 15.70
N ALA A 216 5.47 -9.40 16.24
CA ALA A 216 5.02 -9.96 17.49
C ALA A 216 5.07 -8.91 18.61
N LEU A 217 4.08 -8.90 19.49
CA LEU A 217 3.92 -7.89 20.53
C LEU A 217 4.00 -8.54 21.92
N LYS A 218 5.04 -8.22 22.65
CA LYS A 218 5.23 -8.75 24.01
C LYS A 218 4.14 -8.24 24.94
N ALA A 219 3.92 -9.01 26.02
CA ALA A 219 3.02 -8.62 27.10
C ALA A 219 3.31 -7.19 27.58
N LYS A 220 2.26 -6.38 27.75
CA LYS A 220 2.31 -4.98 28.22
C LYS A 220 3.04 -4.01 27.30
N GLN A 221 3.34 -4.38 26.07
CA GLN A 221 3.95 -3.49 25.08
C GLN A 221 2.92 -2.98 24.06
N SER A 222 3.28 -1.85 23.41
CA SER A 222 2.51 -1.24 22.33
C SER A 222 3.36 -1.14 21.06
N THR A 223 2.67 -1.13 19.92
CA THR A 223 3.22 -0.82 18.61
C THR A 223 2.32 0.18 17.91
N ALA A 224 2.86 0.90 16.92
CA ALA A 224 2.13 1.93 16.21
C ALA A 224 2.17 1.72 14.69
N PHE A 225 1.03 1.90 14.06
CA PHE A 225 0.87 1.97 12.60
C PHE A 225 0.49 3.40 12.24
N ALA A 226 1.38 4.10 11.53
CA ALA A 226 1.13 5.45 11.06
C ALA A 226 0.65 5.46 9.61
N PHE A 227 -0.27 6.35 9.31
CA PHE A 227 -0.80 6.58 7.98
C PHE A 227 -0.99 8.06 7.70
N SER A 228 -1.01 8.41 6.42
CA SER A 228 -1.39 9.73 5.94
C SER A 228 -2.37 9.57 4.78
N GLY A 229 -3.25 10.55 4.63
CA GLY A 229 -4.24 10.57 3.56
C GLY A 229 -4.95 11.91 3.48
N THR A 230 -5.83 12.04 2.50
CA THR A 230 -6.65 13.24 2.30
C THR A 230 -8.10 12.91 2.60
N LEU A 231 -8.75 13.78 3.39
CA LEU A 231 -10.16 13.67 3.70
C LEU A 231 -11.01 14.05 2.49
N GLY A 232 -12.21 13.45 2.39
CA GLY A 232 -13.20 13.78 1.38
C GLY A 232 -14.04 15.01 1.70
N LYS A 233 -15.25 15.04 1.12
CA LYS A 233 -16.24 16.10 1.31
C LYS A 233 -16.73 16.19 2.76
N PRO A 234 -17.38 17.31 3.15
CA PRO A 234 -18.01 17.44 4.47
C PRO A 234 -18.98 16.28 4.72
N ASN A 235 -18.85 15.65 5.88
CA ASN A 235 -19.67 14.50 6.25
C ASN A 235 -19.84 14.45 7.79
N PRO A 236 -21.07 14.40 8.31
CA PRO A 236 -21.31 14.38 9.75
C PRO A 236 -20.96 13.07 10.43
N ASN A 237 -20.74 12.00 9.67
CA ASN A 237 -20.45 10.67 10.23
C ASN A 237 -19.47 9.88 9.36
N VAL A 238 -18.19 10.05 9.64
CA VAL A 238 -17.10 9.35 8.96
C VAL A 238 -16.49 8.33 9.90
N ASN A 239 -16.46 7.07 9.49
CA ASN A 239 -15.99 5.98 10.33
C ASN A 239 -14.63 5.46 9.84
N PHE A 240 -13.66 5.49 10.73
CA PHE A 240 -12.42 4.74 10.60
C PHE A 240 -12.57 3.43 11.36
N VAL A 241 -12.38 2.30 10.66
CA VAL A 241 -12.54 0.98 11.25
C VAL A 241 -11.24 0.20 11.07
N PHE A 242 -10.78 -0.41 12.16
CA PHE A 242 -9.55 -1.23 12.16
C PHE A 242 -9.87 -2.59 12.78
N THR A 243 -9.64 -3.65 12.02
CA THR A 243 -9.77 -5.01 12.52
C THR A 243 -8.37 -5.55 12.78
N SER A 244 -8.11 -5.93 14.03
CA SER A 244 -6.88 -6.63 14.40
C SER A 244 -7.11 -8.13 14.40
N SER A 245 -6.13 -8.89 13.91
CA SER A 245 -6.04 -10.33 14.00
C SER A 245 -4.60 -10.75 14.30
N PHE A 246 -4.39 -11.96 14.76
CA PHE A 246 -3.06 -12.55 14.84
C PHE A 246 -3.03 -13.89 14.09
N VAL A 247 -1.84 -14.31 13.68
CA VAL A 247 -1.65 -15.59 12.99
C VAL A 247 -0.93 -16.56 13.91
N PHE A 248 -1.51 -17.71 14.12
CA PHE A 248 -0.92 -18.81 14.88
C PHE A 248 -1.10 -20.10 14.08
N ASP A 249 -0.02 -20.86 13.86
CA ASP A 249 -0.01 -22.09 13.06
C ASP A 249 -0.72 -21.95 11.68
N ALA A 250 -0.46 -20.83 10.99
CA ALA A 250 -1.06 -20.45 9.70
C ALA A 250 -2.58 -20.17 9.72
N VAL A 251 -3.22 -20.15 10.88
CA VAL A 251 -4.62 -19.76 11.08
C VAL A 251 -4.69 -18.32 11.59
N SER A 252 -5.59 -17.52 11.01
CA SER A 252 -5.81 -16.12 11.43
C SER A 252 -6.98 -16.05 12.41
N TYR A 253 -6.74 -15.46 13.58
CA TYR A 253 -7.72 -15.28 14.65
C TYR A 253 -8.09 -13.82 14.79
N LYS A 254 -9.34 -13.51 14.45
CA LYS A 254 -9.88 -12.17 14.57
C LYS A 254 -10.04 -11.77 16.04
N GLN A 255 -9.47 -10.62 16.41
CA GLN A 255 -9.52 -10.12 17.76
C GLN A 255 -10.63 -9.11 17.97
N GLU A 256 -10.40 -7.88 17.62
CA GLU A 256 -11.37 -6.82 17.83
C GLU A 256 -11.53 -5.96 16.56
N THR A 257 -12.72 -5.45 16.36
CA THR A 257 -12.98 -4.44 15.36
C THR A 257 -13.20 -3.11 16.07
N TYR A 258 -12.15 -2.27 16.05
CA TYR A 258 -12.20 -0.93 16.60
C TYR A 258 -12.83 0.02 15.58
N LYS A 259 -13.79 0.81 16.02
CA LYS A 259 -14.49 1.82 15.20
C LYS A 259 -14.48 3.15 15.92
N LYS A 260 -14.05 4.21 15.22
CA LYS A 260 -14.12 5.58 15.70
C LYS A 260 -14.78 6.46 14.65
N SER A 261 -15.76 7.25 15.07
CA SER A 261 -16.54 8.16 14.22
C SER A 261 -16.03 9.58 14.38
N PHE A 262 -15.95 10.31 13.28
CA PHE A 262 -15.54 11.72 13.22
C PHE A 262 -16.52 12.52 12.38
N ILE A 263 -16.48 13.83 12.56
CA ILE A 263 -17.20 14.81 11.74
C ILE A 263 -16.19 15.54 10.88
N ILE A 264 -16.38 15.47 9.56
CA ILE A 264 -15.63 16.32 8.62
C ILE A 264 -16.46 17.59 8.40
N LYS A 265 -15.94 18.71 8.87
CA LYS A 265 -16.59 20.03 8.79
C LYS A 265 -16.28 20.70 7.43
N THR A 266 -17.18 21.60 7.03
CA THR A 266 -16.88 22.55 5.96
C THR A 266 -15.80 23.53 6.43
N ALA A 267 -14.79 23.77 5.59
CA ALA A 267 -13.76 24.74 5.89
C ALA A 267 -14.29 26.17 5.81
N PRO A 268 -13.74 27.14 6.59
CA PRO A 268 -14.16 28.54 6.54
C PRO A 268 -13.94 29.23 5.18
N ILE A 269 -12.99 28.75 4.40
CA ILE A 269 -12.76 29.20 3.03
C ILE A 269 -13.07 28.04 2.09
N ASP A 270 -13.97 28.25 1.14
CA ASP A 270 -14.19 27.35 0.02
C ASP A 270 -13.09 27.58 -1.02
N VAL A 271 -12.39 26.53 -1.42
CA VAL A 271 -11.22 26.60 -2.29
C VAL A 271 -11.40 25.65 -3.47
N THR A 272 -11.24 26.15 -4.67
CA THR A 272 -11.23 25.34 -5.88
C THR A 272 -9.92 25.52 -6.65
N LEU A 273 -9.41 24.42 -7.22
CA LEU A 273 -8.23 24.40 -8.06
C LEU A 273 -8.61 23.96 -9.47
N SER A 274 -8.12 24.68 -10.48
CA SER A 274 -8.10 24.24 -11.86
C SER A 274 -6.65 24.07 -12.28
N ALA A 275 -6.25 22.83 -12.47
CA ALA A 275 -4.92 22.43 -12.91
C ALA A 275 -4.96 22.03 -14.39
N PRO A 276 -3.95 22.37 -15.20
CA PRO A 276 -3.87 21.87 -16.57
C PRO A 276 -3.63 20.35 -16.59
N SER A 277 -4.12 19.70 -17.62
CA SER A 277 -3.85 18.30 -17.90
C SER A 277 -3.88 18.09 -19.42
N PRO A 278 -2.79 17.63 -20.02
CA PRO A 278 -1.55 17.18 -19.38
C PRO A 278 -0.64 18.32 -18.89
N LEU A 279 0.35 17.93 -18.06
CA LEU A 279 1.50 18.75 -17.66
C LEU A 279 2.70 18.40 -18.54
N HIS A 280 3.52 19.40 -18.87
CA HIS A 280 4.65 19.24 -19.79
C HIS A 280 5.99 19.36 -19.05
N PRO A 281 6.88 18.35 -19.13
CA PRO A 281 8.20 18.43 -18.52
C PRO A 281 9.04 19.60 -19.05
N GLY A 282 9.65 20.36 -18.14
CA GLY A 282 10.51 21.50 -18.46
C GLY A 282 9.78 22.80 -18.76
N THR A 283 8.46 22.85 -18.52
CA THR A 283 7.66 24.08 -18.66
C THR A 283 7.20 24.64 -17.32
N ASN A 284 6.66 25.85 -17.34
CA ASN A 284 5.94 26.45 -16.24
C ASN A 284 4.44 26.37 -16.57
N GLU A 285 3.70 25.58 -15.80
CA GLU A 285 2.27 25.40 -15.99
C GLU A 285 1.46 26.35 -15.10
N THR A 286 0.37 26.88 -15.62
CA THR A 286 -0.47 27.86 -14.90
C THR A 286 -1.63 27.16 -14.22
N PHE A 287 -1.67 27.24 -12.90
CA PHE A 287 -2.72 26.75 -12.04
C PHE A 287 -3.62 27.92 -11.62
N THR A 288 -4.94 27.75 -11.71
CA THR A 288 -5.92 28.77 -11.32
C THR A 288 -6.59 28.37 -10.02
N ILE A 289 -6.59 29.25 -9.02
CA ILE A 289 -7.17 29.01 -7.71
C ILE A 289 -8.26 30.06 -7.48
N THR A 290 -9.48 29.58 -7.18
CA THR A 290 -10.59 30.43 -6.71
C THR A 290 -10.88 30.11 -5.26
N TYR A 291 -10.98 31.12 -4.41
CA TYR A 291 -11.25 30.96 -2.99
C TYR A 291 -12.27 31.99 -2.51
N LYS A 292 -13.17 31.55 -1.61
CA LYS A 292 -14.29 32.35 -1.10
C LYS A 292 -14.41 32.19 0.40
N ASN A 293 -14.49 33.29 1.14
CA ASN A 293 -14.81 33.28 2.57
C ASN A 293 -16.30 32.93 2.76
N THR A 294 -16.57 31.75 3.30
CA THR A 294 -17.93 31.26 3.61
C THR A 294 -18.32 31.49 5.07
N SER A 295 -17.41 32.00 5.88
CA SER A 295 -17.68 32.34 7.28
C SER A 295 -18.40 33.68 7.42
N ALA A 296 -18.95 33.92 8.61
CA ALA A 296 -19.65 35.17 8.94
C ALA A 296 -18.68 36.31 9.34
N THR A 297 -17.39 36.05 9.44
CA THR A 297 -16.36 36.99 9.90
C THR A 297 -15.28 37.21 8.86
N SER A 298 -14.62 38.35 8.89
CA SER A 298 -13.40 38.58 8.10
C SER A 298 -12.30 37.60 8.53
N LEU A 299 -11.50 37.15 7.56
CA LEU A 299 -10.33 36.31 7.76
C LEU A 299 -9.09 37.10 7.33
N TYR A 300 -7.98 36.90 8.03
CA TYR A 300 -6.78 37.73 7.92
C TYR A 300 -5.56 36.91 7.53
N HIS A 301 -4.49 37.59 7.10
CA HIS A 301 -3.21 36.97 6.74
C HIS A 301 -3.35 35.83 5.70
N ILE A 302 -4.16 36.11 4.68
CA ILE A 302 -4.51 35.12 3.65
C ILE A 302 -3.30 34.82 2.77
N GLN A 303 -2.87 33.57 2.76
CA GLN A 303 -1.81 33.11 1.86
C GLN A 303 -2.29 31.92 1.03
N VAL A 304 -2.20 32.05 -0.30
CA VAL A 304 -2.72 31.05 -1.25
C VAL A 304 -1.56 30.31 -1.89
N GLY A 305 -1.70 29.01 -2.03
CA GLY A 305 -0.65 28.19 -2.62
C GLY A 305 -1.16 26.92 -3.28
N VAL A 306 -0.26 26.25 -4.01
CA VAL A 306 -0.43 24.89 -4.55
C VAL A 306 0.50 23.96 -3.78
N GLN A 307 -0.01 22.81 -3.39
CA GLN A 307 0.76 21.74 -2.74
C GLN A 307 0.68 20.43 -3.51
N SER A 308 1.75 19.65 -3.43
CA SER A 308 1.85 18.29 -3.98
C SER A 308 3.01 17.56 -3.32
N ASP A 309 2.88 16.24 -3.19
CA ASP A 309 3.98 15.36 -2.79
C ASP A 309 4.78 14.86 -4.00
N SER A 310 4.39 15.26 -5.23
CA SER A 310 5.03 14.80 -6.45
C SER A 310 6.45 15.39 -6.59
N PRO A 311 7.47 14.57 -6.79
CA PRO A 311 8.83 15.03 -6.99
C PRO A 311 9.06 15.67 -8.37
N PHE A 312 8.07 15.64 -9.28
CA PHE A 312 8.13 16.29 -10.60
C PHE A 312 7.90 17.80 -10.54
N LEU A 313 7.29 18.29 -9.46
CA LEU A 313 7.08 19.71 -9.26
C LEU A 313 8.25 20.35 -8.52
N THR A 314 8.60 21.58 -8.89
CA THR A 314 9.58 22.37 -8.14
C THR A 314 8.83 23.21 -7.10
N LEU A 315 8.66 22.64 -5.91
CA LEU A 315 7.96 23.27 -4.80
C LEU A 315 8.93 23.50 -3.63
N ASN A 316 8.77 24.62 -2.95
CA ASN A 316 9.54 24.93 -1.75
C ASN A 316 8.91 24.26 -0.53
N LYS A 317 9.71 23.87 0.46
CA LYS A 317 9.20 23.47 1.77
C LYS A 317 9.07 24.71 2.64
N PRO A 318 7.85 25.17 2.95
CA PRO A 318 7.69 26.24 3.93
C PRO A 318 8.08 25.72 5.32
N SER A 319 8.59 26.62 6.15
CA SER A 319 9.04 26.30 7.51
C SER A 319 7.93 25.82 8.46
N THR A 320 6.66 26.02 8.09
CA THR A 320 5.48 25.79 8.92
C THR A 320 4.64 24.58 8.52
N THR A 321 4.79 24.04 7.30
CA THR A 321 4.05 22.86 6.82
C THR A 321 4.99 21.72 6.47
N LYS A 322 4.55 20.48 6.71
CA LYS A 322 5.31 19.27 6.35
C LYS A 322 5.32 18.99 4.84
N THR A 323 4.39 19.59 4.10
CA THR A 323 4.18 19.36 2.66
C THR A 323 4.82 20.48 1.84
N SER A 324 5.47 20.13 0.74
CA SER A 324 6.06 21.10 -0.19
C SER A 324 4.97 21.89 -0.89
N GLY A 325 5.13 23.21 -1.02
CA GLY A 325 4.16 24.08 -1.65
C GLY A 325 4.81 25.29 -2.31
N LEU A 326 4.11 25.87 -3.27
CA LEU A 326 4.42 27.16 -3.88
C LEU A 326 3.33 28.16 -3.47
N PHE A 327 3.70 29.21 -2.75
CA PHE A 327 2.78 30.17 -2.16
C PHE A 327 2.97 31.56 -2.77
N LEU A 328 1.87 32.26 -2.95
CA LEU A 328 1.86 33.68 -3.29
C LEU A 328 2.16 34.54 -2.03
N PRO A 329 2.56 35.80 -2.22
CA PRO A 329 2.63 36.75 -1.12
C PRO A 329 1.31 36.83 -0.36
N PRO A 330 1.34 37.01 0.97
CA PRO A 330 0.12 37.11 1.77
C PRO A 330 -0.67 38.37 1.46
N MET A 331 -1.99 38.27 1.66
CA MET A 331 -2.98 39.34 1.57
C MET A 331 -3.56 39.60 2.94
N ASP A 332 -3.86 40.86 3.27
CA ASP A 332 -4.20 41.25 4.64
C ASP A 332 -5.56 40.70 5.10
N GLU A 333 -6.62 40.82 4.26
CA GLU A 333 -7.99 40.49 4.67
C GLU A 333 -8.80 39.87 3.52
N LEU A 334 -9.72 38.95 3.89
CA LEU A 334 -10.77 38.42 3.02
C LEU A 334 -12.12 38.55 3.76
N LYS A 335 -12.99 39.44 3.29
CA LYS A 335 -14.27 39.75 3.94
C LYS A 335 -15.29 38.61 3.81
N PRO A 336 -16.33 38.57 4.69
CA PRO A 336 -17.43 37.60 4.56
C PRO A 336 -18.05 37.64 3.16
N GLY A 337 -18.18 36.45 2.54
CA GLY A 337 -18.75 36.30 1.18
C GLY A 337 -17.83 36.73 0.04
N GLU A 338 -16.69 37.36 0.31
CA GLU A 338 -15.75 37.78 -0.72
C GLU A 338 -15.11 36.57 -1.42
N SER A 339 -15.03 36.64 -2.76
CA SER A 339 -14.39 35.62 -3.59
C SER A 339 -13.30 36.25 -4.44
N LYS A 340 -12.16 35.56 -4.55
CA LYS A 340 -11.03 35.97 -5.40
C LYS A 340 -10.54 34.81 -6.24
N THR A 341 -9.99 35.14 -7.40
CA THR A 341 -9.31 34.20 -8.30
C THR A 341 -7.90 34.66 -8.55
N THR A 342 -6.95 33.75 -8.46
CA THR A 342 -5.53 34.02 -8.71
C THR A 342 -4.90 32.88 -9.50
N THR A 343 -3.74 33.14 -10.09
CA THR A 343 -2.97 32.14 -10.83
C THR A 343 -1.60 31.95 -10.20
N ILE A 344 -1.11 30.72 -10.24
CA ILE A 344 0.24 30.34 -9.80
C ILE A 344 0.94 29.62 -10.95
N SER A 345 2.14 30.08 -11.30
CA SER A 345 3.00 29.43 -12.27
C SER A 345 3.86 28.37 -11.56
N VAL A 346 3.63 27.09 -11.88
CA VAL A 346 4.29 25.94 -11.24
C VAL A 346 5.31 25.34 -12.20
N PRO A 347 6.61 25.35 -11.87
CA PRO A 347 7.65 24.75 -12.69
C PRO A 347 7.59 23.21 -12.65
N ILE A 348 7.52 22.59 -13.83
CA ILE A 348 7.58 21.14 -14.01
C ILE A 348 9.02 20.74 -14.35
N LYS A 349 9.58 19.78 -13.65
CA LYS A 349 10.95 19.30 -13.91
C LYS A 349 11.07 18.70 -15.31
N SER A 350 12.17 19.00 -16.00
CA SER A 350 12.45 18.52 -17.35
C SER A 350 12.88 17.05 -17.40
N SER A 351 13.27 16.47 -16.26
CA SER A 351 13.77 15.09 -16.18
C SER A 351 13.08 14.33 -15.04
N VAL A 352 13.02 13.01 -15.17
CA VAL A 352 12.46 12.12 -14.14
C VAL A 352 13.36 12.10 -12.91
N PRO A 353 12.84 12.43 -11.72
CA PRO A 353 13.59 12.33 -10.48
C PRO A 353 14.05 10.89 -10.21
N SER A 354 15.24 10.74 -9.59
CA SER A 354 15.81 9.42 -9.30
C SER A 354 14.92 8.51 -8.46
N SER A 355 14.09 9.08 -7.58
CA SER A 355 13.11 8.35 -6.75
C SER A 355 11.97 7.71 -7.55
N GLU A 356 11.72 8.19 -8.78
CA GLU A 356 10.59 7.78 -9.62
C GLU A 356 11.00 6.89 -10.80
N ARG A 357 12.30 6.63 -10.98
CA ARG A 357 12.81 5.86 -12.13
C ARG A 357 12.29 4.42 -12.20
N SER A 358 11.85 3.85 -11.08
CA SER A 358 11.23 2.53 -11.04
C SER A 358 9.73 2.53 -11.32
N LYS A 359 9.09 3.71 -11.31
CA LYS A 359 7.66 3.89 -11.60
C LYS A 359 7.54 4.42 -13.01
N THR A 360 7.41 3.54 -13.96
CA THR A 360 7.24 3.89 -15.37
C THR A 360 5.81 3.68 -15.80
N GLU A 361 5.42 4.38 -16.85
CA GLU A 361 4.12 4.39 -17.51
C GLU A 361 3.00 5.12 -16.75
N ARG A 362 2.27 5.92 -17.48
CA ARG A 362 1.04 6.61 -17.06
C ARG A 362 1.19 7.42 -15.78
N LEU A 363 2.25 8.24 -15.72
CA LEU A 363 2.50 9.09 -14.56
C LEU A 363 1.41 10.15 -14.41
N GLU A 364 0.84 10.18 -13.21
CA GLU A 364 -0.14 11.18 -12.81
C GLU A 364 0.39 11.98 -11.63
N ILE A 365 0.11 13.28 -11.64
CA ILE A 365 0.51 14.21 -10.60
C ILE A 365 -0.74 14.72 -9.89
N THR A 366 -0.85 14.45 -8.60
CA THR A 366 -1.92 14.96 -7.76
C THR A 366 -1.49 16.25 -7.10
N THR A 367 -2.33 17.29 -7.23
CA THR A 367 -2.16 18.61 -6.65
C THR A 367 -3.41 19.05 -5.92
N HIS A 368 -3.29 19.94 -4.94
CA HIS A 368 -4.41 20.64 -4.34
C HIS A 368 -4.01 22.09 -4.03
N ALA A 369 -4.99 22.98 -4.03
CA ALA A 369 -4.79 24.33 -3.54
C ALA A 369 -4.94 24.37 -2.03
N VAL A 370 -4.20 25.26 -1.41
CA VAL A 370 -4.26 25.54 0.03
C VAL A 370 -4.39 27.03 0.25
N VAL A 371 -5.28 27.42 1.17
CA VAL A 371 -5.41 28.78 1.66
C VAL A 371 -5.15 28.76 3.15
N GLN A 372 -4.08 29.43 3.55
CA GLN A 372 -3.72 29.67 4.93
C GLN A 372 -4.35 30.99 5.38
N PHE A 373 -4.89 31.05 6.60
CA PHE A 373 -5.55 32.25 7.13
C PHE A 373 -5.54 32.27 8.66
N ALA A 374 -5.82 33.44 9.22
CA ALA A 374 -6.05 33.64 10.65
C ALA A 374 -7.48 34.12 10.91
N SER A 375 -8.06 33.76 12.05
CA SER A 375 -9.44 34.15 12.45
C SER A 375 -9.54 35.60 12.96
N SER A 376 -8.42 36.23 13.32
CA SER A 376 -8.31 37.63 13.69
C SER A 376 -6.96 38.18 13.30
N ILE A 377 -6.83 39.53 13.26
CA ILE A 377 -5.56 40.18 12.86
C ILE A 377 -4.40 39.89 13.82
N ASP A 378 -4.69 39.66 15.09
CA ASP A 378 -3.72 39.39 16.15
C ASP A 378 -3.53 37.87 16.41
N ALA A 379 -4.26 37.00 15.69
CA ALA A 379 -4.17 35.56 15.91
C ALA A 379 -2.81 35.03 15.45
N LYS A 380 -2.12 34.32 16.36
CA LYS A 380 -0.86 33.65 16.08
C LYS A 380 -1.06 32.28 15.41
N ASP A 381 -2.21 31.65 15.65
CA ASP A 381 -2.54 30.34 15.12
C ASP A 381 -3.12 30.48 13.72
N GLN A 382 -2.48 29.80 12.80
CA GLN A 382 -2.90 29.74 11.39
C GLN A 382 -3.76 28.54 11.14
N GLN A 383 -4.83 28.74 10.38
CA GLN A 383 -5.75 27.70 9.93
C GLN A 383 -5.57 27.49 8.42
N PHE A 384 -6.05 26.36 7.92
CA PHE A 384 -5.90 25.97 6.53
C PHE A 384 -7.23 25.50 5.97
N SER A 385 -7.52 25.91 4.73
CA SER A 385 -8.57 25.34 3.88
C SER A 385 -7.93 24.77 2.64
N PHE A 386 -8.46 23.63 2.15
CA PHE A 386 -7.91 22.91 1.02
C PHE A 386 -8.96 22.74 -0.08
N SER A 387 -8.54 22.74 -1.33
CA SER A 387 -9.37 22.29 -2.44
C SER A 387 -9.46 20.77 -2.48
N GLN A 388 -10.42 20.26 -3.25
CA GLN A 388 -10.37 18.89 -3.71
C GLN A 388 -9.08 18.65 -4.50
N GLU A 389 -8.52 17.46 -4.40
CA GLU A 389 -7.36 17.06 -5.18
C GLU A 389 -7.69 17.04 -6.68
N GLN A 390 -6.74 17.51 -7.48
CA GLN A 390 -6.75 17.46 -8.93
C GLN A 390 -5.63 16.55 -9.40
N THR A 391 -5.97 15.64 -10.31
CA THR A 391 -4.99 14.73 -10.91
C THR A 391 -4.75 15.13 -12.35
N SER A 392 -3.49 15.44 -12.70
CA SER A 392 -3.05 15.79 -14.03
C SER A 392 -2.14 14.70 -14.59
N LYS A 393 -2.32 14.37 -15.87
CA LYS A 393 -1.40 13.46 -16.59
C LYS A 393 -0.08 14.16 -16.84
N LEU A 394 1.03 13.43 -16.83
CA LEU A 394 2.35 13.94 -17.21
C LEU A 394 2.73 13.40 -18.58
N THR A 395 3.03 14.31 -19.52
CA THR A 395 3.60 13.96 -20.83
C THR A 395 5.01 13.40 -20.62
N THR A 396 5.41 12.44 -21.41
CA THR A 396 6.73 11.80 -21.28
C THR A 396 7.86 12.83 -21.44
N PRO A 397 8.80 12.91 -20.49
CA PRO A 397 10.06 13.55 -20.76
C PRO A 397 10.84 12.74 -21.79
N ILE A 398 11.61 13.41 -22.63
CA ILE A 398 12.45 12.75 -23.63
C ILE A 398 13.82 13.41 -23.68
N SER A 399 14.87 12.59 -23.71
CA SER A 399 16.19 13.00 -24.17
C SER A 399 16.40 12.50 -25.60
N PHE A 400 16.91 13.37 -26.44
CA PHE A 400 17.31 13.04 -27.80
C PHE A 400 18.69 13.62 -28.04
N ASP A 401 19.70 12.73 -28.09
CA ASP A 401 21.11 13.09 -28.23
C ASP A 401 21.60 12.71 -29.61
N CYS A 402 22.20 13.68 -30.32
CA CYS A 402 22.73 13.52 -31.65
C CYS A 402 24.19 13.94 -31.67
N PHE A 403 25.06 13.10 -32.16
CA PHE A 403 26.49 13.41 -32.27
C PHE A 403 27.18 12.56 -33.33
N ALA A 404 28.37 12.99 -33.74
CA ALA A 404 29.23 12.21 -34.62
C ALA A 404 30.52 11.80 -33.91
N ARG A 405 31.08 10.69 -34.34
CA ARG A 405 32.40 10.19 -33.90
C ARG A 405 33.22 9.67 -35.09
N TYR A 406 34.53 9.82 -34.94
CA TYR A 406 35.54 9.17 -35.75
C TYR A 406 36.31 8.11 -34.97
N MET A 407 36.45 8.33 -33.63
CA MET A 407 37.03 7.40 -32.65
C MET A 407 36.03 7.04 -31.58
N MET A 408 36.04 5.81 -31.14
CA MET A 408 35.30 5.40 -29.91
C MET A 408 36.02 5.88 -28.64
N PRO A 409 35.35 6.01 -27.50
CA PRO A 409 35.98 6.30 -26.21
C PRO A 409 37.05 5.27 -25.82
N SER A 410 36.88 4.01 -26.19
CA SER A 410 37.88 2.93 -26.04
C SER A 410 39.19 3.19 -26.80
N GLY A 411 39.15 4.04 -27.82
CA GLY A 411 40.29 4.34 -28.69
C GLY A 411 40.24 3.71 -30.06
N ASP A 412 39.25 2.86 -30.33
CA ASP A 412 39.07 2.23 -31.60
C ASP A 412 38.64 3.24 -32.67
N GLN A 413 39.28 3.20 -33.83
CA GLN A 413 38.90 4.01 -34.97
C GLN A 413 37.72 3.37 -35.69
N ILE A 414 36.59 4.07 -35.75
CA ILE A 414 35.37 3.65 -36.45
C ILE A 414 35.17 4.39 -37.78
N GLY A 415 35.63 5.65 -37.86
CA GLY A 415 35.71 6.38 -39.12
C GLY A 415 36.85 5.94 -40.00
N ARG A 416 36.75 6.18 -41.30
CA ARG A 416 37.76 5.85 -42.30
C ARG A 416 38.23 7.09 -43.02
N GLY A 417 39.39 7.00 -43.66
CA GLY A 417 40.00 8.13 -44.35
C GLY A 417 40.91 8.95 -43.44
N LYS A 418 41.40 10.10 -43.96
CA LYS A 418 42.31 10.95 -43.23
C LYS A 418 41.54 11.90 -42.28
N LEU A 419 42.10 12.16 -41.10
CA LEU A 419 41.63 13.17 -40.16
C LEU A 419 42.82 14.06 -39.72
N PRO A 420 42.85 15.35 -40.00
CA PRO A 420 41.81 16.19 -40.64
C PRO A 420 41.39 15.75 -42.05
N PRO A 421 40.11 16.02 -42.43
CA PRO A 421 39.62 15.66 -43.76
C PRO A 421 40.37 16.44 -44.83
N VAL A 422 40.73 15.76 -45.94
CA VAL A 422 41.52 16.32 -47.02
C VAL A 422 40.66 16.56 -48.24
N THR A 423 40.81 17.70 -48.88
CA THR A 423 40.09 18.08 -50.10
C THR A 423 40.17 16.97 -51.17
N GLY A 424 39.03 16.62 -51.73
CA GLY A 424 38.90 15.59 -52.78
C GLY A 424 39.00 14.17 -52.29
N ASN A 425 39.43 13.91 -51.04
CA ASN A 425 39.49 12.60 -50.42
C ASN A 425 38.27 12.36 -49.53
N GLU A 426 37.82 11.13 -49.48
CA GLU A 426 36.70 10.72 -48.65
C GLU A 426 37.14 10.48 -47.19
N THR A 427 36.38 10.99 -46.24
CA THR A 427 36.49 10.72 -44.81
C THR A 427 35.14 10.33 -44.28
N THR A 428 35.05 9.19 -43.56
CA THR A 428 33.77 8.72 -43.01
C THR A 428 33.65 8.99 -41.53
N TYR A 429 32.42 9.26 -41.08
CA TYR A 429 32.03 9.54 -39.72
C TYR A 429 30.83 8.70 -39.35
N TRP A 430 30.79 8.19 -38.11
CA TRP A 430 29.62 7.54 -37.55
C TRP A 430 28.75 8.56 -36.84
N ILE A 431 27.49 8.61 -37.20
CA ILE A 431 26.45 9.46 -36.58
C ILE A 431 25.70 8.58 -35.61
N PHE A 432 25.36 9.15 -34.45
CA PHE A 432 24.60 8.49 -33.41
C PHE A 432 23.36 9.31 -33.07
N TRP A 433 22.19 8.67 -33.08
CA TRP A 433 20.94 9.17 -32.56
C TRP A 433 20.54 8.31 -31.38
N ASN A 434 20.41 8.89 -30.21
CA ASN A 434 20.04 8.19 -28.99
C ASN A 434 18.78 8.81 -28.38
N ILE A 435 17.76 7.98 -28.15
CA ILE A 435 16.51 8.36 -27.51
C ILE A 435 16.52 7.74 -26.12
N GLY A 436 16.18 8.50 -25.08
CA GLY A 436 16.13 8.03 -23.71
C GLY A 436 15.16 8.82 -22.83
N ASN A 437 15.09 8.42 -21.55
CA ASN A 437 14.28 9.04 -20.50
C ASN A 437 12.76 9.05 -20.75
N THR A 438 12.23 8.20 -21.63
CA THR A 438 10.79 8.13 -21.88
C THR A 438 10.09 7.33 -20.77
N THR A 439 8.99 7.87 -20.24
CA THR A 439 8.16 7.24 -19.20
C THR A 439 6.91 6.59 -19.77
N ASN A 440 6.42 7.07 -20.93
CA ASN A 440 5.28 6.51 -21.65
C ASN A 440 5.77 5.94 -22.99
N SER A 441 5.00 5.03 -23.58
CA SER A 441 5.20 4.65 -24.97
C SER A 441 4.99 5.84 -25.89
N ILE A 442 5.75 5.94 -26.97
CA ILE A 442 5.60 6.98 -27.98
C ILE A 442 5.18 6.32 -29.29
N LYS A 443 4.09 6.79 -29.87
CA LYS A 443 3.54 6.30 -31.14
C LYS A 443 3.99 7.17 -32.31
N ASP A 444 3.97 6.58 -33.50
CA ASP A 444 4.26 7.27 -34.77
C ASP A 444 5.55 8.09 -34.71
N VAL A 445 6.60 7.44 -34.21
CA VAL A 445 7.91 8.07 -34.02
C VAL A 445 8.59 8.26 -35.36
N ARG A 446 9.10 9.48 -35.57
CA ARG A 446 9.90 9.84 -36.74
C ARG A 446 11.08 10.69 -36.33
N ILE A 447 12.28 10.28 -36.78
CA ILE A 447 13.46 11.13 -36.77
C ILE A 447 13.81 11.47 -38.24
N GLU A 448 14.04 12.74 -38.53
CA GLU A 448 14.52 13.15 -39.81
C GLU A 448 15.66 14.18 -39.70
N ALA A 449 16.55 14.15 -40.69
CA ALA A 449 17.65 15.10 -40.80
C ALA A 449 18.01 15.35 -42.26
N GLY A 450 18.35 16.56 -42.60
CA GLY A 450 18.91 16.90 -43.93
C GLY A 450 20.34 16.42 -44.04
N LEU A 451 20.69 15.76 -45.15
CA LEU A 451 22.05 15.41 -45.48
C LEU A 451 22.76 16.60 -46.12
N ALA A 452 23.83 17.08 -45.48
CA ALA A 452 24.56 18.26 -45.95
C ALA A 452 25.22 18.06 -47.36
N PRO A 453 25.51 19.13 -48.09
CA PRO A 453 26.24 19.04 -49.34
C PRO A 453 27.57 18.30 -49.22
N ASN A 454 27.99 17.59 -50.28
CA ASN A 454 29.23 16.80 -50.33
C ASN A 454 29.31 15.64 -49.34
N THR A 455 28.18 15.32 -48.71
CA THR A 455 28.04 14.18 -47.78
C THR A 455 27.13 13.12 -48.40
N THR A 456 27.46 11.84 -48.23
CA THR A 456 26.72 10.70 -48.77
C THR A 456 26.51 9.65 -47.65
N PHE A 457 25.41 8.94 -47.71
CA PHE A 457 25.16 7.78 -46.84
C PHE A 457 25.85 6.57 -47.43
N THR A 458 26.67 5.88 -46.61
CA THR A 458 27.44 4.71 -47.09
C THR A 458 26.64 3.40 -47.11
N GLY A 459 25.44 3.40 -46.50
CA GLY A 459 24.63 2.19 -46.32
C GLY A 459 24.96 1.40 -45.06
N ARG A 460 26.08 1.71 -44.37
CA ARG A 460 26.47 1.03 -43.11
C ARG A 460 25.72 1.63 -41.93
N GLN A 461 25.06 0.78 -41.18
CA GLN A 461 24.27 1.20 -40.02
C GLN A 461 24.13 0.08 -39.00
N SER A 462 23.74 0.45 -37.79
CA SER A 462 23.34 -0.43 -36.69
C SER A 462 22.22 0.24 -35.92
N SER A 463 21.20 -0.51 -35.56
CA SER A 463 20.07 -0.06 -34.76
C SER A 463 19.83 -1.01 -33.60
N SER A 464 19.37 -0.49 -32.46
CA SER A 464 18.85 -1.31 -31.37
C SER A 464 17.42 -1.78 -31.61
N GLU A 465 16.77 -1.24 -32.64
CA GLU A 465 15.42 -1.58 -33.08
C GLU A 465 15.48 -2.35 -34.41
N ASP A 466 14.38 -3.01 -34.76
CA ASP A 466 14.28 -3.78 -36.00
C ASP A 466 14.36 -2.93 -37.27
N SER A 467 14.02 -1.63 -37.18
CA SER A 467 14.08 -0.69 -38.28
C SER A 467 15.42 0.04 -38.36
N GLY A 468 15.96 0.16 -39.55
CA GLY A 468 17.16 0.95 -39.83
C GLY A 468 16.85 2.35 -40.32
N VAL A 469 17.90 3.19 -40.44
CA VAL A 469 17.80 4.54 -41.03
C VAL A 469 17.73 4.42 -42.54
N VAL A 470 16.81 5.13 -43.18
CA VAL A 470 16.58 5.14 -44.61
C VAL A 470 17.02 6.52 -45.19
N TYR A 471 17.77 6.46 -46.29
CA TYR A 471 18.10 7.66 -47.03
C TYR A 471 17.10 7.90 -48.17
N ASN A 472 16.39 9.05 -48.12
CA ASN A 472 15.50 9.48 -49.19
C ASN A 472 16.27 10.36 -50.20
N LEU A 473 16.53 9.83 -51.40
CA LEU A 473 17.28 10.46 -52.45
C LEU A 473 16.60 11.75 -53.02
N GLN A 474 15.27 11.82 -52.99
CA GLN A 474 14.53 12.94 -53.62
C GLN A 474 14.70 14.24 -52.84
N ASN A 475 14.65 14.15 -51.49
CA ASN A 475 14.75 15.33 -50.62
C ASN A 475 16.05 15.38 -49.81
N ARG A 476 16.98 14.45 -50.05
CA ARG A 476 18.26 14.30 -49.32
C ARG A 476 18.09 14.21 -47.82
N LYS A 477 17.07 13.48 -47.33
CA LYS A 477 16.84 13.30 -45.90
C LYS A 477 17.23 11.89 -45.44
N MET A 478 17.85 11.84 -44.27
CA MET A 478 17.99 10.62 -43.45
C MET A 478 16.75 10.52 -42.61
N ILE A 479 16.06 9.37 -42.62
CA ILE A 479 14.77 9.13 -41.92
C ILE A 479 14.84 7.84 -41.15
N TRP A 480 14.39 7.84 -39.91
CA TRP A 480 14.10 6.67 -39.13
C TRP A 480 12.67 6.75 -38.58
N GLU A 481 11.93 5.64 -38.67
CA GLU A 481 10.53 5.58 -38.28
C GLU A 481 10.25 4.28 -37.52
N THR A 482 9.38 4.38 -36.49
CA THR A 482 8.75 3.22 -35.84
C THR A 482 7.32 3.58 -35.43
N THR A 483 6.41 2.60 -35.47
CA THR A 483 5.02 2.79 -35.07
C THR A 483 4.85 2.91 -33.57
N ASN A 484 5.76 2.31 -32.79
CA ASN A 484 5.74 2.36 -31.33
C ASN A 484 7.15 2.29 -30.78
N LEU A 485 7.44 3.11 -29.79
CA LEU A 485 8.64 3.11 -28.99
C LEU A 485 8.25 2.86 -27.56
N ASP A 486 8.73 1.78 -26.97
CA ASP A 486 8.44 1.45 -25.59
C ASP A 486 9.16 2.39 -24.60
N PRO A 487 8.66 2.53 -23.35
CA PRO A 487 9.32 3.35 -22.35
C PRO A 487 10.75 2.91 -22.10
N THR A 488 11.71 3.83 -22.28
CA THR A 488 13.14 3.51 -22.11
C THR A 488 13.60 3.54 -20.66
N LEU A 489 12.84 4.22 -19.78
CA LEU A 489 13.21 4.39 -18.38
C LEU A 489 12.98 3.13 -17.53
N ALA A 490 12.05 2.25 -17.94
CA ALA A 490 11.72 0.99 -17.25
C ALA A 490 12.74 -0.13 -17.47
N SER A 491 13.53 -0.03 -18.52
CA SER A 491 14.53 -1.03 -18.84
C SER A 491 15.91 -0.56 -18.37
N ASP A 492 16.64 -1.39 -17.61
CA ASP A 492 17.99 -1.10 -17.16
C ASP A 492 18.87 -0.58 -18.32
N ASN A 493 18.96 0.76 -18.45
CA ASN A 493 19.79 1.51 -19.41
C ASN A 493 19.57 1.26 -20.92
N LYS A 494 18.40 0.88 -21.37
CA LYS A 494 18.15 0.77 -22.81
C LYS A 494 17.72 2.13 -23.42
N ASN A 495 18.71 2.96 -23.75
CA ASN A 495 18.48 3.99 -24.74
C ASN A 495 18.29 3.33 -26.11
N VAL A 496 17.27 3.75 -26.84
CA VAL A 496 17.12 3.35 -28.24
C VAL A 496 18.15 4.13 -29.07
N GLY A 497 19.06 3.38 -29.70
CA GLY A 497 20.18 3.95 -30.42
C GLY A 497 20.21 3.52 -31.88
N MET A 498 20.40 4.52 -32.77
CA MET A 498 20.74 4.31 -34.17
C MET A 498 22.13 4.85 -34.44
N ALA A 499 22.95 4.07 -35.13
CA ALA A 499 24.26 4.48 -35.61
C ALA A 499 24.35 4.24 -37.11
N PHE A 500 24.83 5.23 -37.87
CA PHE A 500 25.01 5.11 -39.33
C PHE A 500 26.21 5.89 -39.82
N GLU A 501 26.82 5.42 -40.90
CA GLU A 501 28.05 6.00 -41.44
C GLU A 501 27.74 6.96 -42.59
N LEU A 502 28.29 8.17 -42.48
CA LEU A 502 28.30 9.15 -43.54
C LEU A 502 29.72 9.34 -44.07
N ALA A 503 29.85 9.53 -45.37
CA ALA A 503 31.10 9.88 -46.06
C ALA A 503 31.05 11.33 -46.53
N LEU A 504 32.06 12.12 -46.17
CA LEU A 504 32.28 13.48 -46.63
C LEU A 504 33.41 13.49 -47.63
N LYS A 505 33.19 14.14 -48.79
CA LYS A 505 34.24 14.42 -49.78
C LYS A 505 34.36 15.94 -49.91
N PRO A 506 35.27 16.58 -49.14
CA PRO A 506 35.36 18.04 -49.12
C PRO A 506 35.80 18.62 -50.46
N THR A 507 35.27 19.77 -50.77
CA THR A 507 35.63 20.61 -51.94
C THR A 507 36.69 21.66 -51.58
N GLN A 508 37.30 22.32 -52.56
CA GLN A 508 38.37 23.32 -52.32
C GLN A 508 37.87 24.57 -51.54
N ASP A 509 36.63 24.96 -51.74
CA ASP A 509 35.98 26.07 -51.04
C ASP A 509 35.75 25.78 -49.54
N GLN A 510 35.82 24.50 -49.13
CA GLN A 510 35.67 24.10 -47.73
C GLN A 510 36.99 24.08 -46.93
N ILE A 511 38.13 24.39 -47.57
CA ILE A 511 39.43 24.44 -46.88
C ILE A 511 39.37 25.41 -45.69
N GLY A 512 39.85 24.97 -44.51
CA GLY A 512 39.84 25.75 -43.28
C GLY A 512 38.50 25.76 -42.54
N THR A 513 37.43 25.27 -43.18
CA THR A 513 36.10 25.17 -42.53
C THR A 513 35.88 23.81 -41.87
N LYS A 514 34.79 23.70 -41.10
CA LYS A 514 34.29 22.46 -40.50
C LYS A 514 32.93 22.11 -41.10
N PRO A 515 32.87 21.44 -42.26
CA PRO A 515 31.63 21.22 -43.01
C PRO A 515 30.58 20.50 -42.15
N LEU A 516 29.31 20.82 -42.40
CA LEU A 516 28.17 20.09 -41.87
C LEU A 516 28.13 18.66 -42.43
N LEU A 517 27.67 17.71 -41.63
CA LEU A 517 27.34 16.36 -42.01
C LEU A 517 25.82 16.16 -42.05
N LEU A 518 25.12 16.63 -41.02
CA LEU A 518 23.66 16.65 -40.92
C LEU A 518 23.15 18.00 -40.42
N GLU A 519 21.97 18.35 -40.89
CA GLU A 519 21.28 19.59 -40.53
C GLU A 519 19.79 19.34 -40.25
N ASN A 520 19.16 20.22 -39.44
CA ASN A 520 17.73 20.17 -39.12
C ASN A 520 17.29 18.81 -38.57
N ILE A 521 18.03 18.32 -37.57
CA ILE A 521 17.79 17.01 -36.99
C ILE A 521 16.62 17.12 -36.00
N GLN A 522 15.51 16.45 -36.30
CA GLN A 522 14.27 16.55 -35.54
C GLN A 522 13.72 15.17 -35.22
N PHE A 523 13.33 14.98 -33.95
CA PHE A 523 12.50 13.89 -33.47
C PHE A 523 11.06 14.38 -33.32
N THR A 524 10.08 13.57 -33.73
CA THR A 524 8.65 13.76 -33.50
C THR A 524 7.99 12.43 -33.12
N GLY A 525 6.92 12.48 -32.35
CA GLY A 525 6.10 11.33 -31.98
C GLY A 525 4.91 11.75 -31.15
N THR A 526 3.99 10.84 -30.88
CA THR A 526 2.79 11.07 -30.06
C THR A 526 2.89 10.30 -28.76
N ASP A 527 2.78 10.98 -27.62
CA ASP A 527 2.74 10.34 -26.29
C ASP A 527 1.53 9.40 -26.18
N GLY A 528 1.78 8.13 -25.89
CA GLY A 528 0.73 7.10 -25.84
C GLY A 528 -0.24 7.21 -24.67
N PHE A 529 0.10 8.02 -23.64
CA PHE A 529 -0.73 8.23 -22.46
C PHE A 529 -1.52 9.55 -22.50
N THR A 530 -0.85 10.63 -22.91
CA THR A 530 -1.48 11.97 -22.95
C THR A 530 -2.09 12.29 -24.32
N GLY A 531 -1.59 11.68 -25.39
CA GLY A 531 -1.97 11.99 -26.76
C GLY A 531 -1.26 13.23 -27.33
N ASP A 532 -0.32 13.82 -26.58
CA ASP A 532 0.39 15.01 -27.01
C ASP A 532 1.47 14.71 -28.04
N LEU A 533 1.71 15.69 -28.91
CA LEU A 533 2.86 15.66 -29.79
C LEU A 533 4.14 15.95 -28.98
N VAL A 534 5.09 15.04 -29.04
CA VAL A 534 6.42 15.20 -28.48
C VAL A 534 7.40 15.50 -29.60
N SER A 535 8.15 16.60 -29.47
CA SER A 535 9.16 16.98 -30.45
C SER A 535 10.45 17.45 -29.80
N LYS A 536 11.59 17.07 -30.35
CA LYS A 536 12.94 17.51 -29.94
C LYS A 536 13.79 17.77 -31.16
N MET A 537 14.64 18.78 -31.05
CA MET A 537 15.62 19.11 -32.08
C MET A 537 17.03 18.93 -31.51
N CYS A 538 17.95 18.42 -32.32
CA CYS A 538 19.37 18.44 -32.06
C CYS A 538 20.04 19.58 -32.82
N GLU A 539 21.22 19.98 -32.34
CA GLU A 539 22.10 20.87 -33.11
C GLU A 539 22.60 20.19 -34.39
N ASN A 540 22.90 20.99 -35.40
CA ASN A 540 23.50 20.48 -36.61
C ASN A 540 24.83 19.79 -36.34
N ILE A 541 25.07 18.64 -36.96
CA ILE A 541 26.30 17.86 -36.78
C ILE A 541 27.31 18.26 -37.88
N SER A 542 28.51 18.62 -37.45
CA SER A 542 29.63 18.95 -38.32
C SER A 542 30.85 18.09 -38.07
N THR A 543 31.90 18.25 -38.87
CA THR A 543 33.20 17.61 -38.61
C THR A 543 33.92 18.10 -37.38
N ASN A 544 33.34 19.02 -36.57
CA ASN A 544 33.93 19.53 -35.32
C ASN A 544 34.08 18.47 -34.24
N LEU A 545 33.20 17.46 -34.22
CA LEU A 545 33.23 16.27 -33.34
C LEU A 545 33.42 16.61 -31.85
N PRO A 546 32.60 17.45 -31.20
CA PRO A 546 32.84 17.87 -29.81
C PRO A 546 32.78 16.70 -28.83
N ASN A 547 32.04 15.65 -29.16
CA ASN A 547 31.86 14.45 -28.32
C ASN A 547 32.89 13.35 -28.58
N ASP A 548 33.91 13.61 -29.44
CA ASP A 548 35.01 12.69 -29.74
C ASP A 548 36.33 13.26 -29.15
N ALA A 549 36.73 12.82 -27.99
CA ALA A 549 37.88 13.36 -27.27
C ALA A 549 39.20 13.29 -28.04
N ARG A 550 39.35 12.32 -28.99
CA ARG A 550 40.57 12.11 -29.77
C ARG A 550 40.53 12.80 -31.14
N ALA A 551 39.35 13.04 -31.66
CA ALA A 551 39.13 13.64 -32.99
C ALA A 551 38.72 15.12 -32.91
N LYS A 552 38.27 15.60 -31.75
CA LYS A 552 37.96 17.04 -31.59
C LYS A 552 39.18 17.88 -31.95
N ASN A 553 38.96 19.03 -32.58
CA ASN A 553 39.97 19.96 -33.12
C ASN A 553 40.65 19.49 -34.39
N LYS A 554 40.33 18.30 -34.96
CA LYS A 554 40.84 17.82 -36.24
C LYS A 554 39.78 17.88 -37.36
N GLY A 555 38.71 18.63 -37.15
CA GLY A 555 37.58 18.66 -38.08
C GLY A 555 37.74 19.68 -39.23
N SER A 556 38.73 20.55 -39.20
CA SER A 556 38.95 21.54 -40.29
C SER A 556 39.53 20.83 -41.52
N VAL A 557 38.92 21.13 -42.69
CA VAL A 557 39.38 20.59 -43.98
C VAL A 557 40.75 21.17 -44.32
N ILE A 558 41.67 20.29 -44.72
CA ILE A 558 43.00 20.66 -45.21
C ILE A 558 43.14 20.36 -46.71
N LYS A 559 44.18 20.93 -47.30
CA LYS A 559 44.46 20.78 -48.71
C LYS A 559 44.90 19.35 -49.07
#